data_11a454481ed1fdde0d91aead50bc095e
#
_entry.id   11a454481ed1fdde0d91aead50bc095e
#
_cell.length_a   1.000
_cell.length_b   1.000
_cell.length_c   1.000
_cell.angle_alpha   90.00
_cell.angle_beta   90.00
_cell.angle_gamma   90.00
#
_symmetry.space_group_name_H-M   'P 1'
#
loop_
_entity.id
_entity.type
_entity.pdbx_description
1 polymer ?
#
loop_
_entity_poly.entity_id
_entity_poly.type
_entity_poly.pdbx_seq_one_letter_code
_entity_poly.pdbx_strand_id
1 'polypeptide(L)'
;MNIITPKYEILEQQYNKETLLEDMFKHIEICGRTCYKSEDKITDTSYEKFVKMLEEANHGAMLEHGTVYLTIPLGTPVDDPQYMLKHNIVSFFSKNKYSVVKEKTINETVDVEIKGYGMQTQASAHFYFITTNWRVIYENRGTFLVKYLNNNYHFDKETVKDSVLQWMVEPSEEHEKRYTVRFTYHLAVARDINRHRVQSIGEESTRYCNYSKEKFGNGELNIIEPIWFTDDEKEIIHSKQDHMSFKDMCELIARGTDFPAMEQVDYWMFANMACEYAYAMNTTKFNEKNWSAQKASLMLPLDTKTCSVHTAFVSDWCHFFNLRALGTTGAPRPSAKEVAWPLMEEFLKNNYISENQIDIEKYNEIKNKYTNIEDYIKK
;
A
#
# COMPACT_ATOMS: atom_id res chain seq x y z
N MET A 1 -8.98 -13.68 -22.60
CA MET A 1 -7.79 -13.02 -22.01
C MET A 1 -7.93 -11.52 -22.22
N ASN A 2 -7.82 -10.74 -21.16
CA ASN A 2 -7.92 -9.28 -21.21
C ASN A 2 -6.54 -8.67 -20.91
N ILE A 3 -6.04 -7.83 -21.82
CA ILE A 3 -4.71 -7.20 -21.71
C ILE A 3 -4.89 -5.78 -21.15
N ILE A 4 -4.15 -5.48 -20.10
CA ILE A 4 -4.24 -4.19 -19.39
C ILE A 4 -2.85 -3.62 -19.11
N THR A 5 -2.77 -2.30 -19.00
CA THR A 5 -1.53 -1.59 -18.63
C THR A 5 -1.34 -1.58 -17.12
N PRO A 6 -0.08 -1.62 -16.63
CA PRO A 6 0.20 -1.44 -15.21
C PRO A 6 -0.13 -0.01 -14.78
N LYS A 7 -0.47 0.16 -13.50
CA LYS A 7 -0.79 1.47 -12.93
C LYS A 7 -0.58 1.49 -11.42
N TYR A 8 -0.57 2.68 -10.87
CA TYR A 8 -0.64 2.93 -9.43
C TYR A 8 -1.72 3.96 -9.12
N GLU A 9 -2.10 4.02 -7.86
CA GLU A 9 -3.07 4.97 -7.33
C GLU A 9 -2.69 5.28 -5.88
N ILE A 10 -2.59 6.57 -5.54
CA ILE A 10 -2.38 7.01 -4.16
C ILE A 10 -3.73 6.99 -3.46
N LEU A 11 -3.84 6.19 -2.40
CA LEU A 11 -5.04 6.09 -1.58
C LEU A 11 -4.87 6.99 -0.35
N GLU A 12 -5.59 8.09 -0.31
CA GLU A 12 -5.51 9.04 0.80
C GLU A 12 -6.40 8.61 1.96
N GLN A 13 -5.79 8.44 3.14
CA GLN A 13 -6.55 8.35 4.38
C GLN A 13 -7.05 9.75 4.74
N GLN A 14 -8.33 9.90 5.02
CA GLN A 14 -8.91 11.14 5.51
C GLN A 14 -8.60 11.34 7.00
N TYR A 15 -8.55 12.60 7.43
CA TYR A 15 -8.22 12.97 8.81
C TYR A 15 -9.11 14.11 9.27
N ASN A 16 -10.41 13.85 9.45
CA ASN A 16 -11.31 14.85 9.99
C ASN A 16 -11.28 14.78 11.51
N LYS A 17 -11.06 15.90 12.17
CA LYS A 17 -10.90 16.00 13.63
C LYS A 17 -12.02 15.30 14.43
N GLU A 18 -13.23 15.28 13.90
CA GLU A 18 -14.38 14.67 14.56
C GLU A 18 -14.53 13.17 14.27
N THR A 19 -13.91 12.67 13.18
CA THR A 19 -14.10 11.32 12.65
C THR A 19 -12.80 10.56 12.43
N LEU A 20 -11.68 10.99 13.04
CA LEU A 20 -10.33 10.43 12.83
C LEU A 20 -10.29 8.89 12.86
N LEU A 21 -10.98 8.28 13.82
CA LEU A 21 -10.99 6.83 13.97
C LEU A 21 -11.85 6.14 12.89
N GLU A 22 -12.97 6.76 12.54
CA GLU A 22 -13.84 6.31 11.46
C GLU A 22 -13.12 6.39 10.11
N ASP A 23 -12.49 7.52 9.82
CA ASP A 23 -11.73 7.75 8.59
C ASP A 23 -10.59 6.72 8.43
N MET A 24 -9.89 6.43 9.52
CA MET A 24 -8.87 5.39 9.55
C MET A 24 -9.47 4.00 9.26
N PHE A 25 -10.61 3.66 9.84
CA PHE A 25 -11.26 2.36 9.61
C PHE A 25 -11.77 2.22 8.18
N LYS A 26 -12.33 3.27 7.60
CA LYS A 26 -12.69 3.31 6.18
C LYS A 26 -11.47 3.06 5.30
N HIS A 27 -10.33 3.66 5.65
CA HIS A 27 -9.09 3.44 4.91
C HIS A 27 -8.60 1.98 5.03
N ILE A 28 -8.65 1.38 6.23
CA ILE A 28 -8.34 -0.06 6.42
C ILE A 28 -9.26 -0.92 5.55
N GLU A 29 -10.56 -0.60 5.48
CA GLU A 29 -11.49 -1.35 4.66
C GLU A 29 -11.15 -1.26 3.17
N ILE A 30 -10.86 -0.06 2.64
CA ILE A 30 -10.46 0.13 1.25
C ILE A 30 -9.23 -0.73 0.92
N CYS A 31 -8.21 -0.68 1.77
CA CYS A 31 -6.98 -1.47 1.60
C CYS A 31 -7.25 -2.98 1.67
N GLY A 32 -7.99 -3.42 2.67
CA GLY A 32 -8.27 -4.84 2.87
C GLY A 32 -9.15 -5.43 1.77
N ARG A 33 -10.14 -4.69 1.28
CA ARG A 33 -11.02 -5.17 0.22
C ARG A 33 -10.31 -5.33 -1.12
N THR A 34 -9.27 -4.56 -1.39
CA THR A 34 -8.40 -4.77 -2.55
C THR A 34 -7.83 -6.20 -2.56
N CYS A 35 -7.41 -6.72 -1.39
CA CYS A 35 -6.85 -8.07 -1.27
C CYS A 35 -7.87 -9.18 -1.56
N TYR A 36 -9.15 -8.92 -1.29
CA TYR A 36 -10.24 -9.88 -1.48
C TYR A 36 -11.10 -9.60 -2.71
N LYS A 37 -10.75 -8.59 -3.51
CA LYS A 37 -11.57 -8.10 -4.63
C LYS A 37 -13.04 -7.97 -4.23
N SER A 38 -13.29 -7.18 -3.21
CA SER A 38 -14.63 -7.01 -2.63
C SER A 38 -15.00 -5.55 -2.38
N GLU A 39 -14.43 -4.66 -3.19
CA GLU A 39 -14.68 -3.21 -3.17
C GLU A 39 -16.15 -2.88 -3.43
N ASP A 40 -16.84 -3.74 -4.17
CA ASP A 40 -18.28 -3.71 -4.42
C ASP A 40 -19.16 -3.76 -3.13
N LYS A 41 -18.56 -4.14 -2.01
CA LYS A 41 -19.24 -4.25 -0.71
C LYS A 41 -18.99 -3.06 0.22
N ILE A 42 -18.25 -2.06 -0.22
CA ILE A 42 -18.00 -0.85 0.55
C ILE A 42 -19.30 -0.03 0.61
N THR A 43 -19.70 0.33 1.83
CA THR A 43 -20.81 1.24 2.11
C THR A 43 -20.40 2.22 3.20
N ASP A 44 -21.19 3.23 3.47
CA ASP A 44 -20.89 4.26 4.48
C ASP A 44 -20.61 3.69 5.89
N THR A 45 -21.09 2.50 6.21
CA THR A 45 -20.98 1.88 7.54
C THR A 45 -20.33 0.49 7.52
N SER A 46 -19.91 -0.03 6.36
CA SER A 46 -19.37 -1.39 6.26
C SER A 46 -18.03 -1.58 6.96
N TYR A 47 -17.25 -0.50 7.11
CA TYR A 47 -15.93 -0.49 7.73
C TYR A 47 -15.92 -1.06 9.16
N GLU A 48 -16.95 -0.79 9.98
CA GLU A 48 -17.04 -1.28 11.35
C GLU A 48 -16.98 -2.82 11.41
N LYS A 49 -17.87 -3.46 10.62
CA LYS A 49 -17.95 -4.93 10.56
C LYS A 49 -16.71 -5.52 9.93
N PHE A 50 -16.13 -4.83 8.93
CA PHE A 50 -14.96 -5.30 8.22
C PHE A 50 -13.72 -5.28 9.11
N VAL A 51 -13.44 -4.17 9.80
CA VAL A 51 -12.31 -4.05 10.73
C VAL A 51 -12.46 -5.05 11.87
N LYS A 52 -13.65 -5.16 12.47
CA LYS A 52 -13.91 -6.15 13.51
C LYS A 52 -13.62 -7.59 13.06
N MET A 53 -14.03 -7.94 11.84
CA MET A 53 -13.71 -9.25 11.24
C MET A 53 -12.20 -9.47 11.14
N LEU A 54 -11.43 -8.47 10.70
CA LEU A 54 -9.96 -8.57 10.60
C LEU A 54 -9.31 -8.79 11.95
N GLU A 55 -9.80 -8.12 12.99
CA GLU A 55 -9.34 -8.21 14.37
C GLU A 55 -9.62 -9.59 14.97
N GLU A 56 -10.87 -10.08 14.82
CA GLU A 56 -11.28 -11.40 15.29
C GLU A 56 -10.53 -12.54 14.58
N ALA A 57 -10.24 -12.35 13.28
CA ALA A 57 -9.47 -13.30 12.49
C ALA A 57 -7.95 -13.18 12.67
N ASN A 58 -7.46 -12.25 13.50
CA ASN A 58 -6.04 -11.93 13.66
C ASN A 58 -5.32 -11.59 12.35
N HIS A 59 -6.02 -10.94 11.41
CA HIS A 59 -5.44 -10.46 10.16
C HIS A 59 -4.72 -9.11 10.36
N GLY A 60 -3.73 -9.09 11.26
CA GLY A 60 -3.02 -7.88 11.67
C GLY A 60 -2.36 -7.11 10.53
N ALA A 61 -1.93 -7.79 9.47
CA ALA A 61 -1.30 -7.13 8.32
C ALA A 61 -2.22 -6.07 7.67
N MET A 62 -3.52 -6.33 7.59
CA MET A 62 -4.47 -5.35 7.03
C MET A 62 -4.70 -4.16 7.98
N LEU A 63 -4.65 -4.38 9.29
CA LEU A 63 -4.78 -3.32 10.29
C LEU A 63 -3.61 -2.32 10.26
N GLU A 64 -2.45 -2.72 9.70
CA GLU A 64 -1.28 -1.85 9.55
C GLU A 64 -1.53 -0.69 8.58
N HIS A 65 -2.49 -0.81 7.66
CA HIS A 65 -2.81 0.25 6.70
C HIS A 65 -3.48 1.48 7.35
N GLY A 66 -4.14 1.32 8.50
CA GLY A 66 -4.70 2.43 9.26
C GLY A 66 -3.62 3.21 9.98
N THR A 67 -3.30 4.41 9.52
CA THR A 67 -2.32 5.29 10.13
C THR A 67 -2.93 6.08 11.28
N VAL A 68 -2.19 6.17 12.40
CA VAL A 68 -2.57 6.92 13.60
C VAL A 68 -1.50 7.95 13.91
N TYR A 69 -1.91 9.19 14.10
CA TYR A 69 -1.07 10.29 14.54
C TYR A 69 -1.45 10.71 15.95
N LEU A 70 -0.46 10.80 16.84
CA LEU A 70 -0.67 11.21 18.22
C LEU A 70 0.25 12.41 18.54
N THR A 71 -0.29 13.40 19.24
CA THR A 71 0.52 14.48 19.81
C THR A 71 0.39 14.45 21.32
N ILE A 72 1.48 14.16 22.01
CA ILE A 72 1.51 14.02 23.48
C ILE A 72 2.29 15.18 24.07
N PRO A 73 1.62 16.13 24.72
CA PRO A 73 2.29 17.16 25.52
C PRO A 73 2.80 16.54 26.82
N LEU A 74 4.09 16.66 27.09
CA LEU A 74 4.72 16.15 28.31
C LEU A 74 5.17 17.34 29.17
N GLY A 75 4.52 17.52 30.31
CA GLY A 75 4.92 18.46 31.34
C GLY A 75 6.05 17.92 32.23
N THR A 76 6.22 18.52 33.43
CA THR A 76 7.14 17.98 34.40
C THR A 76 6.46 16.95 35.32
N PRO A 77 7.22 16.10 36.02
CA PRO A 77 6.64 15.13 36.96
C PRO A 77 5.81 15.79 38.11
N VAL A 78 6.02 17.04 38.35
CA VAL A 78 5.34 17.80 39.42
C VAL A 78 4.04 18.45 38.92
N ASP A 79 4.05 18.92 37.67
CA ASP A 79 2.96 19.75 37.14
C ASP A 79 2.00 18.94 36.24
N ASP A 80 2.37 17.74 35.81
CA ASP A 80 1.56 16.89 34.91
C ASP A 80 1.07 15.65 35.66
N PRO A 81 -0.22 15.59 36.05
CA PRO A 81 -0.79 14.43 36.74
C PRO A 81 -0.72 13.14 35.92
N GLN A 82 -0.59 13.26 34.58
CA GLN A 82 -0.48 12.13 33.67
C GLN A 82 0.96 11.86 33.22
N TYR A 83 1.98 12.52 33.81
CA TYR A 83 3.38 12.43 33.39
C TYR A 83 3.84 10.97 33.20
N MET A 84 3.65 10.13 34.20
CA MET A 84 4.09 8.74 34.15
C MET A 84 3.39 7.94 33.03
N LEU A 85 2.11 8.18 32.80
CA LEU A 85 1.35 7.56 31.73
C LEU A 85 1.88 7.99 30.37
N LYS A 86 2.00 9.30 30.14
CA LYS A 86 2.52 9.87 28.90
C LYS A 86 3.95 9.43 28.61
N HIS A 87 4.83 9.48 29.62
CA HIS A 87 6.20 9.01 29.50
C HIS A 87 6.29 7.52 29.11
N ASN A 88 5.47 6.68 29.71
CA ASN A 88 5.41 5.27 29.38
C ASN A 88 4.90 5.03 27.96
N ILE A 89 3.90 5.77 27.50
CA ILE A 89 3.38 5.71 26.13
C ILE A 89 4.47 6.11 25.14
N VAL A 90 5.14 7.24 25.34
CA VAL A 90 6.25 7.71 24.50
C VAL A 90 7.36 6.67 24.44
N SER A 91 7.78 6.13 25.60
CA SER A 91 8.81 5.09 25.70
C SER A 91 8.42 3.81 24.98
N PHE A 92 7.14 3.42 25.00
CA PHE A 92 6.65 2.25 24.26
C PHE A 92 6.78 2.48 22.74
N PHE A 93 6.25 3.59 22.22
CA PHE A 93 6.29 3.86 20.78
C PHE A 93 7.71 4.07 20.27
N SER A 94 8.59 4.67 21.07
CA SER A 94 10.02 4.85 20.71
C SER A 94 10.77 3.54 20.52
N LYS A 95 10.30 2.44 21.13
CA LYS A 95 10.87 1.11 21.01
C LYS A 95 10.13 0.22 20.00
N ASN A 96 8.98 0.67 19.49
CA ASN A 96 8.16 -0.09 18.58
C ASN A 96 8.61 0.13 17.13
N LYS A 97 8.93 -0.96 16.42
CA LYS A 97 9.45 -0.92 15.04
C LYS A 97 8.46 -0.40 13.98
N TYR A 98 7.18 -0.33 14.31
CA TYR A 98 6.13 0.19 13.42
C TYR A 98 5.73 1.62 13.75
N SER A 99 6.53 2.30 14.58
CA SER A 99 6.23 3.64 15.05
C SER A 99 7.44 4.56 14.88
N VAL A 100 7.19 5.81 14.58
CA VAL A 100 8.18 6.89 14.57
C VAL A 100 7.77 7.91 15.60
N VAL A 101 8.73 8.33 16.46
CA VAL A 101 8.54 9.35 17.50
C VAL A 101 9.50 10.50 17.23
N LYS A 102 8.97 11.69 17.07
CA LYS A 102 9.74 12.94 16.98
C LYS A 102 9.44 13.80 18.21
N GLU A 103 10.44 14.50 18.71
CA GLU A 103 10.32 15.40 19.85
C GLU A 103 10.55 16.84 19.40
N LYS A 104 9.73 17.76 19.94
CA LYS A 104 9.93 19.20 19.76
C LYS A 104 9.74 19.89 21.10
N THR A 105 10.71 20.74 21.45
CA THR A 105 10.63 21.62 22.61
C THR A 105 10.24 22.99 22.12
N ILE A 106 9.18 23.55 22.71
CA ILE A 106 8.74 24.93 22.47
C ILE A 106 9.09 25.73 23.72
N ASN A 107 9.91 26.75 23.54
CA ASN A 107 10.27 27.67 24.59
C ASN A 107 9.47 28.95 24.37
N GLU A 108 8.65 29.30 25.34
CA GLU A 108 7.89 30.54 25.34
C GLU A 108 8.32 31.44 26.53
N THR A 109 8.41 32.71 26.26
CA THR A 109 8.60 33.70 27.34
C THR A 109 7.23 34.02 27.91
N VAL A 110 7.01 33.69 29.17
CA VAL A 110 5.73 33.92 29.87
C VAL A 110 5.92 35.02 30.89
N ASP A 111 5.04 36.00 30.86
CA ASP A 111 4.98 37.04 31.90
C ASP A 111 4.27 36.47 33.13
N VAL A 112 4.98 36.39 34.27
CA VAL A 112 4.44 35.90 35.53
C VAL A 112 4.40 37.05 36.52
N GLU A 113 3.25 37.30 37.11
CA GLU A 113 3.09 38.26 38.18
C GLU A 113 3.20 37.58 39.54
N ILE A 114 4.25 37.87 40.28
CA ILE A 114 4.43 37.37 41.65
C ILE A 114 4.41 38.58 42.62
N LYS A 115 3.39 38.63 43.46
CA LYS A 115 3.21 39.67 44.50
C LYS A 115 3.29 41.10 43.97
N GLY A 116 2.75 41.37 42.78
CA GLY A 116 2.74 42.71 42.16
C GLY A 116 4.02 43.07 41.41
N TYR A 117 4.95 42.17 41.28
CA TYR A 117 6.14 42.32 40.43
C TYR A 117 5.99 41.42 39.18
N GLY A 118 5.93 42.08 38.03
CA GLY A 118 5.98 41.36 36.74
C GLY A 118 7.39 40.80 36.51
N MET A 119 7.48 39.51 36.30
CA MET A 119 8.73 38.83 35.93
C MET A 119 8.53 38.05 34.65
N GLN A 120 9.47 38.16 33.72
CA GLN A 120 9.52 37.30 32.57
C GLN A 120 10.24 35.99 32.93
N THR A 121 9.60 34.88 32.67
CA THR A 121 10.20 33.53 32.81
C THR A 121 10.06 32.76 31.51
N GLN A 122 10.99 31.86 31.26
CA GLN A 122 10.87 30.94 30.13
C GLN A 122 10.14 29.67 30.58
N ALA A 123 9.06 29.39 29.90
CA ALA A 123 8.36 28.09 30.00
C ALA A 123 8.74 27.20 28.80
N SER A 124 9.15 25.98 29.08
CA SER A 124 9.44 24.98 28.05
C SER A 124 8.36 23.92 28.05
N ALA A 125 7.72 23.75 26.94
CA ALA A 125 6.78 22.65 26.73
C ALA A 125 7.39 21.63 25.77
N HIS A 126 7.38 20.35 26.17
CA HIS A 126 7.84 19.24 25.35
C HIS A 126 6.66 18.56 24.68
N PHE A 127 6.74 18.35 23.36
CA PHE A 127 5.73 17.65 22.58
C PHE A 127 6.36 16.46 21.88
N TYR A 128 5.68 15.32 21.94
CA TYR A 128 6.03 14.12 21.20
C TYR A 128 5.01 13.88 20.09
N PHE A 129 5.51 13.84 18.86
CA PHE A 129 4.74 13.57 17.65
C PHE A 129 4.97 12.12 17.25
N ILE A 130 3.95 11.31 17.37
CA ILE A 130 4.02 9.86 17.17
C ILE A 130 3.20 9.48 15.96
N THR A 131 3.82 8.81 15.01
CA THR A 131 3.12 8.16 13.91
C THR A 131 3.21 6.66 14.08
N THR A 132 2.08 5.99 14.07
CA THR A 132 1.97 4.54 14.23
C THR A 132 0.82 4.00 13.35
N ASN A 133 0.35 2.77 13.62
CA ASN A 133 -0.77 2.17 12.93
C ASN A 133 -1.73 1.46 13.89
N TRP A 134 -2.94 1.17 13.37
CA TRP A 134 -3.99 0.53 14.17
C TRP A 134 -3.61 -0.84 14.72
N ARG A 135 -2.82 -1.64 13.99
CA ARG A 135 -2.34 -2.94 14.48
C ARG A 135 -1.61 -2.81 15.80
N VAL A 136 -0.68 -1.85 15.90
CA VAL A 136 0.11 -1.63 17.13
C VAL A 136 -0.80 -1.30 18.31
N ILE A 137 -1.80 -0.43 18.10
CA ILE A 137 -2.76 -0.07 19.14
C ILE A 137 -3.64 -1.26 19.52
N TYR A 138 -4.19 -1.96 18.54
CA TYR A 138 -5.08 -3.08 18.75
C TYR A 138 -4.39 -4.27 19.47
N GLU A 139 -3.22 -4.68 19.01
CA GLU A 139 -2.49 -5.79 19.63
C GLU A 139 -2.03 -5.49 21.06
N ASN A 140 -1.87 -4.22 21.42
CA ASN A 140 -1.46 -3.79 22.76
C ASN A 140 -2.63 -3.25 23.61
N ARG A 141 -3.88 -3.49 23.21
CA ARG A 141 -5.08 -3.00 23.92
C ARG A 141 -5.21 -3.46 25.39
N GLY A 142 -4.54 -4.54 25.77
CA GLY A 142 -4.51 -5.03 27.14
C GLY A 142 -3.43 -4.40 28.02
N THR A 143 -2.61 -3.51 27.45
CA THR A 143 -1.56 -2.77 28.14
C THR A 143 -2.05 -1.42 28.63
N PHE A 144 -1.16 -0.65 29.29
CA PHE A 144 -1.46 0.75 29.68
C PHE A 144 -1.79 1.66 28.49
N LEU A 145 -1.44 1.27 27.24
CA LEU A 145 -1.72 2.06 26.04
C LEU A 145 -3.22 2.20 25.74
N VAL A 146 -3.98 1.14 26.04
CA VAL A 146 -5.40 1.02 25.70
C VAL A 146 -6.20 0.38 26.82
N LYS A 147 -5.85 0.68 28.06
CA LYS A 147 -6.43 0.08 29.26
C LYS A 147 -7.98 0.15 29.30
N TYR A 148 -8.54 1.12 28.62
CA TYR A 148 -9.99 1.42 28.64
C TYR A 148 -10.68 1.21 27.30
N LEU A 149 -9.98 0.73 26.25
CA LEU A 149 -10.66 0.31 25.04
C LEU A 149 -11.43 -0.96 25.34
N ASN A 150 -12.76 -0.83 25.48
CA ASN A 150 -13.64 -1.97 25.58
C ASN A 150 -13.62 -2.77 24.27
N ASN A 151 -13.70 -4.11 24.38
CA ASN A 151 -13.78 -5.02 23.23
C ASN A 151 -15.04 -4.80 22.35
N ASN A 152 -15.96 -3.97 22.78
CA ASN A 152 -17.12 -3.53 22.01
C ASN A 152 -16.81 -2.12 21.47
N TYR A 153 -16.46 -2.05 20.20
CA TYR A 153 -16.21 -0.81 19.45
C TYR A 153 -17.45 0.06 19.29
N HIS A 154 -18.17 0.31 20.36
CA HIS A 154 -19.02 1.46 20.42
C HIS A 154 -18.12 2.63 20.76
N PHE A 155 -17.98 3.56 19.83
CA PHE A 155 -17.30 4.83 20.00
C PHE A 155 -17.97 5.67 21.08
N ASP A 156 -17.91 5.17 22.30
CA ASP A 156 -18.27 5.97 23.45
C ASP A 156 -17.15 6.98 23.64
N LYS A 157 -17.48 8.25 23.41
CA LYS A 157 -16.54 9.38 23.58
C LYS A 157 -15.92 9.40 24.99
N GLU A 158 -16.55 8.81 25.98
CA GLU A 158 -16.01 8.73 27.34
C GLU A 158 -14.96 7.62 27.48
N THR A 159 -15.14 6.48 26.83
CA THR A 159 -14.16 5.38 26.83
C THR A 159 -12.86 5.78 26.10
N VAL A 160 -12.96 6.65 25.09
CA VAL A 160 -11.80 7.16 24.34
C VAL A 160 -10.98 8.15 25.15
N LYS A 161 -11.57 8.94 26.06
CA LYS A 161 -10.86 9.96 26.86
C LYS A 161 -9.73 9.40 27.73
N ASP A 162 -9.89 8.18 28.22
CA ASP A 162 -8.94 7.55 29.13
C ASP A 162 -7.94 6.62 28.42
N SER A 163 -7.98 6.56 27.08
CA SER A 163 -7.10 5.73 26.26
C SER A 163 -6.02 6.56 25.55
N VAL A 164 -5.06 5.88 24.90
CA VAL A 164 -4.06 6.55 24.07
C VAL A 164 -4.68 7.38 22.95
N LEU A 165 -5.91 7.04 22.52
CA LEU A 165 -6.63 7.71 21.43
C LEU A 165 -7.08 9.15 21.79
N GLN A 166 -7.11 9.54 23.06
CA GLN A 166 -7.38 10.91 23.45
C GLN A 166 -6.36 11.91 22.87
N TRP A 167 -5.15 11.44 22.53
CA TRP A 167 -4.10 12.24 21.88
C TRP A 167 -4.06 12.06 20.36
N MET A 168 -5.02 11.36 19.78
CA MET A 168 -5.14 11.22 18.33
C MET A 168 -5.49 12.55 17.68
N VAL A 169 -4.74 12.91 16.67
CA VAL A 169 -4.83 14.21 15.98
C VAL A 169 -4.73 14.05 14.47
N GLU A 170 -5.07 15.10 13.75
CA GLU A 170 -4.73 15.25 12.35
C GLU A 170 -3.19 15.30 12.18
N PRO A 171 -2.63 14.84 11.05
CA PRO A 171 -1.21 14.92 10.79
C PRO A 171 -0.74 16.38 10.73
N SER A 172 0.35 16.70 11.43
CA SER A 172 1.05 17.97 11.33
C SER A 172 2.38 17.80 10.57
N GLU A 173 3.09 18.91 10.32
CA GLU A 173 4.43 18.88 9.71
C GLU A 173 5.46 18.16 10.57
N GLU A 174 5.25 18.12 11.88
CA GLU A 174 6.15 17.46 12.83
C GLU A 174 6.03 15.92 12.79
N HIS A 175 4.89 15.39 12.35
CA HIS A 175 4.72 13.96 12.22
C HIS A 175 5.49 13.40 11.02
N GLU A 176 6.10 12.23 11.19
CA GLU A 176 6.52 11.44 10.02
C GLU A 176 5.28 10.91 9.31
N LYS A 177 5.06 11.34 8.08
CA LYS A 177 3.86 10.97 7.34
C LYS A 177 3.97 9.55 6.77
N ARG A 178 2.81 8.92 6.60
CA ARG A 178 2.68 7.65 5.90
C ARG A 178 1.74 7.83 4.70
N TYR A 179 2.11 7.23 3.59
CA TYR A 179 1.28 7.22 2.38
C TYR A 179 0.95 5.80 1.98
N THR A 180 -0.23 5.64 1.38
CA THR A 180 -0.74 4.37 0.88
C THR A 180 -0.83 4.43 -0.63
N VAL A 181 -0.28 3.42 -1.30
CA VAL A 181 -0.32 3.29 -2.77
C VAL A 181 -0.87 1.92 -3.13
N ARG A 182 -1.85 1.89 -4.04
CA ARG A 182 -2.34 0.69 -4.68
C ARG A 182 -1.68 0.53 -6.03
N PHE A 183 -1.00 -0.60 -6.22
CA PHE A 183 -0.38 -0.97 -7.49
C PHE A 183 -1.22 -2.01 -8.23
N THR A 184 -1.23 -1.92 -9.55
CA THR A 184 -1.69 -2.95 -10.47
C THR A 184 -0.52 -3.27 -11.40
N TYR A 185 -0.03 -4.51 -11.35
CA TYR A 185 1.17 -4.93 -12.07
C TYR A 185 1.24 -6.45 -12.25
N HIS A 186 2.30 -6.95 -12.89
CA HIS A 186 2.57 -8.38 -13.05
C HIS A 186 2.78 -9.11 -11.71
N LEU A 187 2.37 -10.35 -11.58
CA LEU A 187 2.77 -11.23 -10.47
C LEU A 187 4.30 -11.31 -10.32
N ALA A 188 5.04 -11.25 -11.43
CA ALA A 188 6.51 -11.23 -11.40
C ALA A 188 7.05 -9.99 -10.67
N VAL A 189 6.46 -8.82 -10.90
CA VAL A 189 6.87 -7.53 -10.29
C VAL A 189 6.53 -7.49 -8.81
N ALA A 190 5.39 -8.08 -8.41
CA ALA A 190 5.03 -8.18 -7.00
C ALA A 190 6.14 -8.80 -6.15
N ARG A 191 6.85 -9.81 -6.67
CA ARG A 191 7.98 -10.45 -5.97
C ARG A 191 9.16 -9.52 -5.71
N ASP A 192 9.37 -8.53 -6.58
CA ASP A 192 10.44 -7.55 -6.45
C ASP A 192 10.04 -6.42 -5.51
N ILE A 193 8.78 -5.97 -5.58
CA ILE A 193 8.25 -4.87 -4.76
C ILE A 193 7.98 -5.33 -3.33
N ASN A 194 7.40 -6.50 -3.12
CA ASN A 194 7.12 -7.06 -1.78
C ASN A 194 8.38 -7.37 -0.95
N ARG A 195 9.58 -7.21 -1.52
CA ARG A 195 10.85 -7.31 -0.76
C ARG A 195 11.12 -6.09 0.13
N HIS A 196 10.38 -5.01 -0.02
CA HIS A 196 10.42 -3.85 0.87
C HIS A 196 9.65 -4.12 2.17
N ARG A 197 10.23 -4.93 3.06
CA ARG A 197 9.59 -5.53 4.25
C ARG A 197 9.18 -4.53 5.33
N VAL A 198 9.69 -3.30 5.27
CA VAL A 198 9.31 -2.22 6.18
C VAL A 198 7.94 -1.63 5.86
N GLN A 199 7.47 -1.86 4.63
CA GLN A 199 6.14 -1.45 4.20
C GLN A 199 5.08 -2.43 4.70
N SER A 200 3.90 -1.90 5.03
CA SER A 200 2.69 -2.69 5.26
C SER A 200 2.11 -3.08 3.91
N ILE A 201 1.97 -4.38 3.64
CA ILE A 201 1.64 -4.89 2.31
C ILE A 201 0.42 -5.79 2.38
N GLY A 202 -0.56 -5.50 1.52
CA GLY A 202 -1.67 -6.37 1.21
C GLY A 202 -1.72 -6.66 -0.28
N GLU A 203 -1.74 -7.92 -0.68
CA GLU A 203 -1.79 -8.32 -2.09
C GLU A 203 -3.05 -9.13 -2.39
N GLU A 204 -3.58 -8.99 -3.62
CA GLU A 204 -4.69 -9.79 -4.12
C GLU A 204 -4.38 -11.28 -3.99
N SER A 205 -5.29 -12.01 -3.36
CA SER A 205 -5.06 -13.41 -3.04
C SER A 205 -5.43 -14.33 -4.20
N THR A 206 -4.44 -14.85 -4.93
CA THR A 206 -4.63 -15.91 -5.94
C THR A 206 -5.16 -17.23 -5.36
N ARG A 207 -5.12 -17.39 -4.03
CA ARG A 207 -5.70 -18.55 -3.33
C ARG A 207 -7.20 -18.42 -3.16
N TYR A 208 -7.69 -17.18 -3.02
CA TYR A 208 -9.11 -16.87 -2.78
C TYR A 208 -9.83 -16.48 -4.08
N CYS A 209 -9.21 -15.63 -4.90
CA CYS A 209 -9.80 -15.11 -6.12
C CYS A 209 -9.78 -16.22 -7.19
N ASN A 210 -10.97 -16.73 -7.56
CA ASN A 210 -11.14 -17.67 -8.66
C ASN A 210 -11.46 -16.89 -9.93
N TYR A 211 -10.48 -16.69 -10.79
CA TYR A 211 -10.61 -15.89 -12.02
C TYR A 211 -11.59 -16.45 -13.04
N SER A 212 -11.98 -17.73 -12.94
CA SER A 212 -13.05 -18.30 -13.77
C SER A 212 -14.45 -17.85 -13.35
N LYS A 213 -14.60 -17.17 -12.21
CA LYS A 213 -15.86 -16.61 -11.77
C LYS A 213 -15.99 -15.18 -12.29
N GLU A 214 -17.19 -14.81 -12.73
CA GLU A 214 -17.54 -13.49 -13.23
C GLU A 214 -17.04 -12.36 -12.30
N LYS A 215 -17.21 -12.54 -10.99
CA LYS A 215 -16.76 -11.58 -9.98
C LYS A 215 -15.26 -11.24 -10.03
N PHE A 216 -14.39 -12.17 -10.42
CA PHE A 216 -12.93 -12.01 -10.29
C PHE A 216 -12.19 -11.76 -11.60
N GLY A 217 -12.80 -12.05 -12.72
CA GLY A 217 -12.15 -11.88 -14.02
C GLY A 217 -13.11 -11.97 -15.18
N ASN A 218 -14.41 -12.06 -14.90
CA ASN A 218 -15.43 -12.25 -15.94
C ASN A 218 -15.20 -13.52 -16.80
N GLY A 219 -14.54 -14.53 -16.20
CA GLY A 219 -14.15 -15.76 -16.86
C GLY A 219 -12.83 -15.67 -17.63
N GLU A 220 -12.19 -14.51 -17.66
CA GLU A 220 -10.94 -14.28 -18.37
C GLU A 220 -9.83 -13.84 -17.40
N LEU A 221 -8.57 -14.18 -17.73
CA LEU A 221 -7.42 -13.66 -17.04
C LEU A 221 -7.12 -12.21 -17.49
N ASN A 222 -6.83 -11.35 -16.55
CA ASN A 222 -6.22 -10.06 -16.84
C ASN A 222 -4.70 -10.26 -16.88
N ILE A 223 -4.09 -9.93 -18.01
CA ILE A 223 -2.66 -10.03 -18.27
C ILE A 223 -2.08 -8.64 -18.40
N ILE A 224 -0.96 -8.38 -17.78
CA ILE A 224 -0.28 -7.09 -17.90
C ILE A 224 0.56 -7.07 -19.19
N GLU A 225 0.40 -6.00 -19.95
CA GLU A 225 1.16 -5.76 -21.16
C GLU A 225 2.64 -5.56 -20.83
N PRO A 226 3.57 -6.31 -21.48
CA PRO A 226 5.00 -6.12 -21.25
C PRO A 226 5.51 -4.78 -21.75
N ILE A 227 6.26 -4.05 -20.92
CA ILE A 227 6.81 -2.72 -21.24
C ILE A 227 7.79 -2.71 -22.41
N TRP A 228 8.46 -3.84 -22.66
CA TRP A 228 9.46 -3.94 -23.73
C TRP A 228 8.90 -4.15 -25.13
N PHE A 229 7.60 -4.37 -25.27
CA PHE A 229 6.97 -4.39 -26.58
C PHE A 229 6.99 -2.99 -27.20
N THR A 230 7.26 -2.95 -28.51
CA THR A 230 7.16 -1.74 -29.33
C THR A 230 5.69 -1.34 -29.49
N ASP A 231 5.45 -0.10 -29.91
CA ASP A 231 4.08 0.37 -30.13
C ASP A 231 3.38 -0.43 -31.22
N ASP A 232 4.10 -0.83 -32.28
CA ASP A 232 3.56 -1.72 -33.34
C ASP A 232 3.18 -3.09 -32.79
N GLU A 233 4.03 -3.71 -31.93
CA GLU A 233 3.73 -4.98 -31.28
C GLU A 233 2.51 -4.88 -30.36
N LYS A 234 2.37 -3.78 -29.63
CA LYS A 234 1.20 -3.51 -28.79
C LYS A 234 -0.08 -3.37 -29.62
N GLU A 235 -0.01 -2.66 -30.75
CA GLU A 235 -1.14 -2.54 -31.67
C GLU A 235 -1.56 -3.91 -32.23
N ILE A 236 -0.59 -4.77 -32.57
CA ILE A 236 -0.85 -6.15 -32.98
C ILE A 236 -1.57 -6.93 -31.89
N ILE A 237 -1.11 -6.84 -30.64
CA ILE A 237 -1.71 -7.51 -29.48
C ILE A 237 -3.16 -7.09 -29.30
N HIS A 238 -3.43 -5.78 -29.26
CA HIS A 238 -4.77 -5.25 -29.06
C HIS A 238 -5.71 -5.61 -30.22
N SER A 239 -5.22 -5.61 -31.44
CA SER A 239 -6.02 -6.03 -32.60
C SER A 239 -6.38 -7.52 -32.58
N LYS A 240 -5.48 -8.37 -32.10
CA LYS A 240 -5.71 -9.83 -32.01
C LYS A 240 -6.53 -10.25 -30.80
N GLN A 241 -6.46 -9.49 -29.69
CA GLN A 241 -7.16 -9.79 -28.45
C GLN A 241 -8.66 -10.02 -28.67
N ASP A 242 -9.31 -9.22 -29.51
CA ASP A 242 -10.75 -9.25 -29.73
C ASP A 242 -11.19 -10.29 -30.79
N HIS A 243 -10.25 -10.79 -31.59
CA HIS A 243 -10.56 -11.60 -32.79
C HIS A 243 -9.97 -13.01 -32.78
N MET A 244 -9.09 -13.34 -31.86
CA MET A 244 -8.38 -14.62 -31.83
C MET A 244 -8.68 -15.43 -30.57
N SER A 245 -9.36 -16.57 -30.72
CA SER A 245 -9.55 -17.50 -29.61
C SER A 245 -8.36 -18.45 -29.46
N PHE A 246 -8.26 -19.10 -28.29
CA PHE A 246 -7.26 -20.18 -28.07
C PHE A 246 -7.39 -21.29 -29.09
N LYS A 247 -8.61 -21.60 -29.54
CA LYS A 247 -8.86 -22.60 -30.57
C LYS A 247 -8.25 -22.17 -31.92
N ASP A 248 -8.44 -20.90 -32.31
CA ASP A 248 -7.87 -20.37 -33.55
C ASP A 248 -6.35 -20.43 -33.54
N MET A 249 -5.71 -20.11 -32.37
CA MET A 249 -4.26 -20.27 -32.20
C MET A 249 -3.80 -21.73 -32.32
N CYS A 250 -4.53 -22.68 -31.70
CA CYS A 250 -4.22 -24.09 -31.83
C CYS A 250 -4.36 -24.59 -33.30
N GLU A 251 -5.37 -24.12 -34.04
CA GLU A 251 -5.55 -24.43 -35.44
C GLU A 251 -4.44 -23.85 -36.32
N LEU A 252 -4.00 -22.63 -36.01
CA LEU A 252 -2.88 -22.00 -36.72
C LEU A 252 -1.59 -22.83 -36.58
N ILE A 253 -1.30 -23.28 -35.37
CA ILE A 253 -0.14 -24.14 -35.08
C ILE A 253 -0.28 -25.52 -35.75
N ALA A 254 -1.48 -26.11 -35.68
CA ALA A 254 -1.73 -27.46 -36.25
C ALA A 254 -1.66 -27.52 -37.78
N ARG A 255 -1.92 -26.42 -38.46
CA ARG A 255 -1.83 -26.30 -39.91
C ARG A 255 -0.40 -26.33 -40.46
N GLY A 256 0.61 -26.42 -39.60
CA GLY A 256 2.00 -26.51 -40.01
C GLY A 256 2.50 -25.27 -40.75
N THR A 257 1.91 -24.11 -40.51
CA THR A 257 2.55 -22.84 -40.86
C THR A 257 3.90 -22.84 -40.18
N ASP A 258 4.95 -22.72 -40.95
CA ASP A 258 6.33 -22.71 -40.44
C ASP A 258 6.41 -21.81 -39.21
N PHE A 259 6.76 -22.40 -38.07
CA PHE A 259 6.97 -21.65 -36.82
C PHE A 259 7.79 -20.35 -36.97
N PRO A 260 8.71 -20.26 -37.97
CA PRO A 260 9.42 -19.01 -38.28
C PRO A 260 8.56 -17.80 -38.67
N ALA A 261 7.28 -18.00 -39.02
CA ALA A 261 6.38 -16.91 -39.41
C ALA A 261 5.63 -16.27 -38.21
N MET A 262 5.76 -16.84 -37.00
CA MET A 262 5.20 -16.26 -35.80
C MET A 262 6.19 -15.25 -35.19
N GLU A 263 5.70 -14.07 -34.87
CA GLU A 263 6.44 -13.05 -34.14
C GLU A 263 6.49 -13.37 -32.65
N GLN A 264 7.43 -12.75 -31.91
CA GLN A 264 7.54 -12.95 -30.45
C GLN A 264 6.23 -12.66 -29.70
N VAL A 265 5.49 -11.69 -30.20
CA VAL A 265 4.16 -11.32 -29.70
C VAL A 265 3.17 -12.49 -29.76
N ASP A 266 3.16 -13.24 -30.86
CA ASP A 266 2.26 -14.37 -31.04
C ASP A 266 2.59 -15.51 -30.07
N TYR A 267 3.87 -15.78 -29.81
CA TYR A 267 4.29 -16.77 -28.82
C TYR A 267 3.88 -16.37 -27.41
N TRP A 268 4.03 -15.08 -27.08
CA TRP A 268 3.63 -14.55 -25.79
C TRP A 268 2.12 -14.66 -25.59
N MET A 269 1.32 -14.26 -26.58
CA MET A 269 -0.13 -14.39 -26.56
C MET A 269 -0.55 -15.84 -26.41
N PHE A 270 0.02 -16.74 -27.22
CA PHE A 270 -0.30 -18.18 -27.16
C PHE A 270 -0.02 -18.78 -25.79
N ALA A 271 1.13 -18.47 -25.19
CA ALA A 271 1.49 -18.97 -23.86
C ALA A 271 0.49 -18.51 -22.79
N ASN A 272 0.11 -17.23 -22.80
CA ASN A 272 -0.87 -16.68 -21.85
C ASN A 272 -2.28 -17.28 -22.06
N MET A 273 -2.74 -17.41 -23.31
CA MET A 273 -4.02 -18.06 -23.64
C MET A 273 -4.06 -19.52 -23.25
N ALA A 274 -2.95 -20.27 -23.43
CA ALA A 274 -2.84 -21.66 -23.00
C ALA A 274 -2.95 -21.79 -21.47
N CYS A 275 -2.30 -20.89 -20.72
CA CYS A 275 -2.41 -20.85 -19.26
C CYS A 275 -3.83 -20.50 -18.80
N GLU A 276 -4.48 -19.52 -19.43
CA GLU A 276 -5.88 -19.17 -19.17
C GLU A 276 -6.81 -20.35 -19.40
N TYR A 277 -6.66 -20.99 -20.54
CA TYR A 277 -7.47 -22.18 -20.87
C TYR A 277 -7.25 -23.30 -19.85
N ALA A 278 -6.00 -23.60 -19.50
CA ALA A 278 -5.68 -24.61 -18.50
C ALA A 278 -6.28 -24.25 -17.12
N TYR A 279 -6.21 -22.97 -16.71
CA TYR A 279 -6.80 -22.48 -15.47
C TYR A 279 -8.33 -22.66 -15.50
N ALA A 280 -9.00 -22.22 -16.57
CA ALA A 280 -10.44 -22.30 -16.73
C ALA A 280 -10.93 -23.75 -16.71
N MET A 281 -10.29 -24.65 -17.48
CA MET A 281 -10.64 -26.05 -17.52
C MET A 281 -10.52 -26.79 -16.19
N ASN A 282 -9.59 -26.38 -15.34
CA ASN A 282 -9.41 -26.95 -14.00
C ASN A 282 -10.35 -26.38 -12.94
N THR A 283 -10.91 -25.19 -13.16
CA THR A 283 -11.74 -24.48 -12.17
C THR A 283 -13.23 -24.45 -12.52
N THR A 284 -13.62 -24.79 -13.75
CA THR A 284 -15.02 -24.83 -14.20
C THR A 284 -15.64 -26.21 -14.04
N LYS A 285 -16.98 -26.25 -13.99
CA LYS A 285 -17.79 -27.46 -13.70
C LYS A 285 -17.77 -28.56 -14.80
N PHE A 286 -16.89 -28.51 -15.77
CA PHE A 286 -16.78 -29.56 -16.77
C PHE A 286 -16.22 -30.88 -16.23
N ASN A 287 -15.56 -30.84 -15.06
CA ASN A 287 -15.07 -32.01 -14.36
C ASN A 287 -15.72 -32.10 -12.96
N GLU A 288 -16.20 -33.28 -12.57
CA GLU A 288 -16.73 -33.55 -11.22
C GLU A 288 -15.71 -33.23 -10.08
N LYS A 289 -14.44 -33.02 -10.42
CA LYS A 289 -13.33 -32.76 -9.51
C LYS A 289 -12.66 -31.39 -9.75
N ASN A 290 -13.44 -30.30 -9.70
CA ASN A 290 -12.90 -28.95 -9.87
C ASN A 290 -11.78 -28.65 -8.86
N TRP A 291 -10.72 -28.05 -9.36
CA TRP A 291 -9.66 -27.52 -8.50
C TRP A 291 -10.13 -26.25 -7.79
N SER A 292 -9.69 -26.09 -6.55
CA SER A 292 -9.81 -24.78 -5.87
C SER A 292 -8.94 -23.73 -6.56
N ALA A 293 -9.27 -22.45 -6.41
CA ALA A 293 -8.44 -21.36 -6.89
C ALA A 293 -6.97 -21.51 -6.46
N GLN A 294 -6.75 -21.94 -5.21
CA GLN A 294 -5.40 -22.19 -4.66
C GLN A 294 -4.62 -23.24 -5.47
N LYS A 295 -5.27 -24.31 -5.93
CA LYS A 295 -4.59 -25.34 -6.76
C LYS A 295 -4.35 -24.84 -8.17
N ALA A 296 -5.37 -24.19 -8.76
CA ALA A 296 -5.30 -23.67 -10.10
C ALA A 296 -4.33 -22.50 -10.26
N SER A 297 -4.02 -21.77 -9.17
CA SER A 297 -3.08 -20.65 -9.22
C SER A 297 -1.68 -21.02 -9.73
N LEU A 298 -1.31 -22.30 -9.69
CA LEU A 298 -0.05 -22.79 -10.27
C LEU A 298 -0.04 -22.74 -11.82
N MET A 299 -1.21 -22.59 -12.45
CA MET A 299 -1.34 -22.41 -13.90
C MET A 299 -1.26 -20.96 -14.35
N LEU A 300 -1.24 -20.00 -13.42
CA LEU A 300 -1.19 -18.58 -13.76
C LEU A 300 0.18 -18.21 -14.31
N PRO A 301 0.25 -17.54 -15.48
CA PRO A 301 1.50 -17.00 -15.99
C PRO A 301 2.00 -15.86 -15.10
N LEU A 302 3.28 -15.55 -15.15
CA LEU A 302 3.89 -14.47 -14.36
C LEU A 302 3.41 -13.08 -14.80
N ASP A 303 2.87 -12.96 -16.00
CA ASP A 303 2.27 -11.73 -16.52
C ASP A 303 0.82 -11.52 -16.04
N THR A 304 0.26 -12.48 -15.30
CA THR A 304 -1.07 -12.29 -14.68
C THR A 304 -1.05 -11.04 -13.81
N LYS A 305 -2.09 -10.23 -13.97
CA LYS A 305 -2.33 -9.05 -13.16
C LYS A 305 -2.49 -9.43 -11.69
N THR A 306 -1.83 -8.68 -10.82
CA THR A 306 -2.14 -8.63 -9.40
C THR A 306 -2.33 -7.18 -8.94
N CYS A 307 -3.06 -7.00 -7.85
CA CYS A 307 -3.14 -5.72 -7.16
C CYS A 307 -2.50 -5.86 -5.78
N SER A 308 -1.72 -4.87 -5.37
CA SER A 308 -1.24 -4.79 -4.00
C SER A 308 -1.38 -3.38 -3.45
N VAL A 309 -1.62 -3.30 -2.14
CA VAL A 309 -1.67 -2.04 -1.40
C VAL A 309 -0.47 -1.99 -0.48
N HIS A 310 0.25 -0.87 -0.53
CA HIS A 310 1.45 -0.62 0.26
C HIS A 310 1.27 0.65 1.07
N THR A 311 1.46 0.56 2.38
CA THR A 311 1.46 1.74 3.26
C THR A 311 2.81 1.83 3.96
N ALA A 312 3.48 2.98 3.85
CA ALA A 312 4.82 3.15 4.37
C ALA A 312 5.07 4.59 4.84
N PHE A 313 6.05 4.76 5.70
CA PHE A 313 6.59 6.08 6.05
C PHE A 313 7.25 6.73 4.83
N VAL A 314 7.33 8.06 4.83
CA VAL A 314 8.03 8.83 3.80
C VAL A 314 9.46 8.34 3.59
N SER A 315 10.20 8.09 4.67
CA SER A 315 11.56 7.55 4.61
C SER A 315 11.65 6.20 3.91
N ASP A 316 10.66 5.31 4.12
CA ASP A 316 10.59 4.00 3.47
C ASP A 316 10.23 4.12 1.99
N TRP A 317 9.37 5.09 1.62
CA TRP A 317 9.09 5.41 0.21
C TRP A 317 10.32 5.97 -0.50
N CYS A 318 11.08 6.85 0.13
CA CYS A 318 12.36 7.33 -0.43
C CYS A 318 13.34 6.18 -0.68
N HIS A 319 13.46 5.24 0.25
CA HIS A 319 14.25 4.04 0.06
C HIS A 319 13.74 3.17 -1.10
N PHE A 320 12.42 3.00 -1.22
CA PHE A 320 11.80 2.30 -2.34
C PHE A 320 12.15 2.96 -3.68
N PHE A 321 12.03 4.28 -3.79
CA PHE A 321 12.35 5.02 -5.01
C PHE A 321 13.82 4.91 -5.38
N ASN A 322 14.72 5.02 -4.41
CA ASN A 322 16.16 4.85 -4.64
C ASN A 322 16.48 3.48 -5.24
N LEU A 323 15.79 2.42 -4.80
CA LEU A 323 16.05 1.06 -5.29
C LEU A 323 15.26 0.74 -6.57
N ARG A 324 14.01 1.16 -6.72
CA ARG A 324 13.10 0.70 -7.79
C ARG A 324 12.91 1.69 -8.91
N ALA A 325 13.05 2.99 -8.64
CA ALA A 325 13.05 4.02 -9.66
C ALA A 325 14.46 4.36 -10.12
N LEU A 326 15.40 4.63 -9.20
CA LEU A 326 16.74 5.14 -9.51
C LEU A 326 17.78 4.03 -9.69
N GLY A 327 17.61 2.86 -9.08
CA GLY A 327 18.53 1.74 -9.24
C GLY A 327 19.89 1.96 -8.56
N THR A 328 19.92 2.53 -7.36
CA THR A 328 21.16 2.87 -6.64
C THR A 328 22.01 1.68 -6.26
N THR A 329 21.45 0.48 -6.15
CA THR A 329 22.17 -0.76 -5.82
C THR A 329 22.30 -1.74 -6.99
N GLY A 330 21.79 -1.38 -8.16
CA GLY A 330 21.76 -2.20 -9.37
C GLY A 330 20.52 -1.89 -10.22
N ALA A 331 20.55 -2.29 -11.49
CA ALA A 331 19.45 -2.01 -12.42
C ALA A 331 18.16 -2.73 -11.96
N PRO A 332 17.09 -1.99 -11.65
CA PRO A 332 15.79 -2.59 -11.35
C PRO A 332 15.17 -3.15 -12.64
N ARG A 333 14.28 -4.11 -12.48
CA ARG A 333 13.50 -4.63 -13.60
C ARG A 333 12.74 -3.49 -14.29
N PRO A 334 12.71 -3.41 -15.63
CA PRO A 334 11.95 -2.40 -16.36
C PRO A 334 10.48 -2.28 -15.90
N SER A 335 9.77 -3.41 -15.75
CA SER A 335 8.39 -3.44 -15.29
C SER A 335 8.20 -2.92 -13.84
N ALA A 336 9.25 -2.93 -13.01
CA ALA A 336 9.20 -2.30 -11.68
C ALA A 336 9.44 -0.78 -11.79
N LYS A 337 10.35 -0.34 -12.68
CA LYS A 337 10.57 1.10 -12.95
C LYS A 337 9.33 1.76 -13.55
N GLU A 338 8.58 1.02 -14.38
CA GLU A 338 7.35 1.47 -15.03
C GLU A 338 6.30 2.02 -14.05
N VAL A 339 6.23 1.46 -12.85
CA VAL A 339 5.34 1.97 -11.81
C VAL A 339 6.06 2.82 -10.76
N ALA A 340 7.34 2.57 -10.51
CA ALA A 340 8.08 3.26 -9.46
C ALA A 340 8.55 4.66 -9.87
N TRP A 341 8.98 4.84 -11.13
CA TRP A 341 9.45 6.15 -11.61
C TRP A 341 8.33 7.20 -11.64
N PRO A 342 7.18 6.97 -12.31
CA PRO A 342 6.14 7.98 -12.34
C PRO A 342 5.52 8.24 -10.96
N LEU A 343 5.47 7.23 -10.08
CA LEU A 343 5.06 7.42 -8.69
C LEU A 343 6.02 8.34 -7.93
N MET A 344 7.35 8.17 -8.11
CA MET A 344 8.36 9.05 -7.51
C MET A 344 8.18 10.49 -7.98
N GLU A 345 8.00 10.71 -9.28
CA GLU A 345 7.76 12.04 -9.85
C GLU A 345 6.47 12.67 -9.29
N GLU A 346 5.42 11.88 -9.08
CA GLU A 346 4.18 12.36 -8.47
C GLU A 346 4.37 12.73 -6.99
N PHE A 347 5.16 11.95 -6.24
CA PHE A 347 5.49 12.27 -4.85
C PHE A 347 6.29 13.58 -4.73
N LEU A 348 7.24 13.82 -5.66
CA LEU A 348 7.98 15.08 -5.73
C LEU A 348 7.06 16.24 -6.09
N LYS A 349 6.22 16.08 -7.11
CA LYS A 349 5.28 17.10 -7.59
C LYS A 349 4.27 17.53 -6.51
N ASN A 350 3.79 16.59 -5.72
CA ASN A 350 2.81 16.84 -4.67
C ASN A 350 3.45 17.25 -3.33
N ASN A 351 4.79 17.41 -3.29
CA ASN A 351 5.55 17.71 -2.08
C ASN A 351 5.35 16.67 -0.95
N TYR A 352 5.07 15.41 -1.29
CA TYR A 352 5.06 14.31 -0.32
C TYR A 352 6.47 13.94 0.11
N ILE A 353 7.43 14.13 -0.79
CA ILE A 353 8.87 14.06 -0.56
C ILE A 353 9.54 15.27 -1.18
N SER A 354 10.77 15.57 -0.75
CA SER A 354 11.64 16.58 -1.36
C SER A 354 12.84 15.89 -2.04
N GLU A 355 13.44 16.57 -3.01
CA GLU A 355 14.56 16.02 -3.79
C GLU A 355 15.76 15.59 -2.94
N ASN A 356 16.00 16.24 -1.80
CA ASN A 356 17.09 15.88 -0.90
C ASN A 356 16.83 14.61 -0.07
N GLN A 357 15.63 14.03 -0.14
CA GLN A 357 15.27 12.78 0.52
C GLN A 357 15.51 11.54 -0.35
N ILE A 358 15.79 11.73 -1.64
CA ILE A 358 16.18 10.67 -2.59
C ILE A 358 17.63 10.85 -3.00
N ASP A 359 18.18 9.89 -3.74
CA ASP A 359 19.51 10.03 -4.37
C ASP A 359 19.43 11.04 -5.53
N ILE A 360 19.59 12.32 -5.20
CA ILE A 360 19.46 13.43 -6.14
C ILE A 360 20.54 13.41 -7.23
N GLU A 361 21.74 12.93 -6.91
CA GLU A 361 22.82 12.82 -7.90
C GLU A 361 22.44 11.81 -8.97
N LYS A 362 21.93 10.65 -8.56
CA LYS A 362 21.47 9.61 -9.46
C LYS A 362 20.22 10.03 -10.26
N TYR A 363 19.30 10.71 -9.62
CA TYR A 363 18.13 11.29 -10.30
C TYR A 363 18.54 12.25 -11.41
N ASN A 364 19.44 13.20 -11.14
CA ASN A 364 19.93 14.17 -12.10
C ASN A 364 20.78 13.50 -13.21
N GLU A 365 21.61 12.51 -12.87
CA GLU A 365 22.34 11.70 -13.87
C GLU A 365 21.38 11.10 -14.91
N ILE A 366 20.28 10.48 -14.44
CA ILE A 366 19.29 9.84 -15.30
C ILE A 366 18.58 10.90 -16.16
N LYS A 367 18.08 11.99 -15.56
CA LYS A 367 17.38 13.07 -16.28
C LYS A 367 18.24 13.73 -17.34
N ASN A 368 19.54 13.89 -17.09
CA ASN A 368 20.49 14.47 -18.04
C ASN A 368 20.87 13.49 -19.16
N LYS A 369 20.92 12.20 -18.87
CA LYS A 369 21.33 11.17 -19.81
C LYS A 369 20.23 10.78 -20.81
N TYR A 370 18.98 10.79 -20.37
CA TYR A 370 17.84 10.33 -21.17
C TYR A 370 16.90 11.49 -21.48
N THR A 371 16.85 11.88 -22.77
CA THR A 371 15.92 12.92 -23.25
C THR A 371 14.45 12.46 -23.10
N ASN A 372 14.19 11.17 -23.38
CA ASN A 372 12.92 10.53 -23.11
C ASN A 372 13.13 9.54 -21.93
N ILE A 373 12.40 9.74 -20.87
CA ILE A 373 12.52 8.91 -19.66
C ILE A 373 12.08 7.45 -19.89
N GLU A 374 11.21 7.21 -20.86
CA GLU A 374 10.79 5.85 -21.24
C GLU A 374 11.98 4.99 -21.67
N ASP A 375 12.99 5.60 -22.33
CA ASP A 375 14.22 4.90 -22.73
C ASP A 375 15.03 4.40 -21.51
N TYR A 376 14.95 5.12 -20.40
CA TYR A 376 15.51 4.66 -19.13
C TYR A 376 14.67 3.55 -18.51
N ILE A 377 13.36 3.69 -18.51
CA ILE A 377 12.45 2.74 -17.91
C ILE A 377 12.54 1.39 -18.62
N LYS A 378 12.59 1.37 -19.96
CA LYS A 378 12.67 0.16 -20.79
C LYS A 378 14.01 -0.60 -20.68
N LYS A 379 15.07 0.03 -20.22
CA LYS A 379 16.39 -0.59 -19.98
C LYS A 379 16.48 -1.27 -18.64
#